data_e0fc04dec1c3ec6db38df3dbcc79c7b8
#
_entry.id   e0fc04dec1c3ec6db38df3dbcc79c7b8
#
_cell.length_a   1.000
_cell.length_b   1.000
_cell.length_c   1.000
_cell.angle_alpha   90.00
_cell.angle_beta   90.00
_cell.angle_gamma   90.00
#
_symmetry.space_group_name_H-M   'P 1'
#
loop_
_entity.id
_entity.type
_entity.pdbx_description
1 polymer ?
#
loop_
_entity_poly.entity_id
_entity_poly.type
_entity_poly.pdbx_seq_one_letter_code
_entity_poly.pdbx_strand_id
1 'polypeptide(L)'
;YYDGLNFHRVIPNFMIQGGCPLGTGTGDPGYKFPDEIDSSLTHSSPGIFSMANSGPGTNGSQFFITHKATPHLDGKHTVFGHVIKGQDVVNAIAKGDKINKVSIKRVGEKANAFKGDEAQFAELRATIKSPEDKNKAEGEGFLAKVKKEEGVKTTASGLAYKVLTAGTGASPKATNQVTVHYTGKLISGKVFDSSVKRGQPATFPLNRVIPGWTEGLQLMKKGGKSVFYIPSDLAYGARGDGGVIPPNATLVFEVELLDIK
;
A
#
# COMPACT_ATOMS: atom_id res chain seq x y z
N TYR A 1 16.61 24.79 9.11
CA TYR A 1 15.15 24.61 9.17
C TYR A 1 14.67 24.21 10.57
N TYR A 2 15.29 23.19 11.20
CA TYR A 2 14.81 22.63 12.47
C TYR A 2 15.22 23.40 13.73
N ASP A 3 16.21 24.29 13.64
CA ASP A 3 16.69 25.07 14.77
C ASP A 3 15.57 26.00 15.29
N GLY A 4 15.33 25.94 16.59
CA GLY A 4 14.26 26.68 17.26
C GLY A 4 12.88 26.01 17.28
N LEU A 5 12.66 24.96 16.47
CA LEU A 5 11.42 24.20 16.51
C LEU A 5 11.30 23.39 17.82
N ASN A 6 10.08 23.10 18.22
CA ASN A 6 9.81 22.36 19.46
C ASN A 6 9.32 20.93 19.22
N PHE A 7 9.41 20.12 20.27
CA PHE A 7 8.73 18.85 20.37
C PHE A 7 7.28 19.10 20.83
N HIS A 8 6.40 19.34 19.87
CA HIS A 8 5.00 19.73 20.13
C HIS A 8 4.14 18.57 20.67
N ARG A 9 4.58 17.31 20.51
CA ARG A 9 3.87 16.13 20.99
C ARG A 9 4.86 15.17 21.60
N VAL A 10 4.66 14.85 22.86
CA VAL A 10 5.43 13.86 23.61
C VAL A 10 4.46 12.92 24.30
N ILE A 11 4.57 11.64 24.02
CA ILE A 11 3.75 10.59 24.66
C ILE A 11 4.72 9.65 25.40
N PRO A 12 4.70 9.63 26.72
CA PRO A 12 5.55 8.74 27.50
C PRO A 12 5.41 7.27 27.08
N ASN A 13 6.51 6.54 27.05
CA ASN A 13 6.54 5.15 26.62
C ASN A 13 6.07 4.88 25.18
N PHE A 14 6.05 5.92 24.35
CA PHE A 14 5.71 5.80 22.93
C PHE A 14 6.72 6.54 22.05
N MET A 15 6.65 7.88 21.97
CA MET A 15 7.55 8.67 21.11
C MET A 15 7.56 10.14 21.49
N ILE A 16 8.57 10.85 20.97
CA ILE A 16 8.61 12.31 20.88
C ILE A 16 8.46 12.71 19.42
N GLN A 17 7.68 13.77 19.13
CA GLN A 17 7.41 14.26 17.76
C GLN A 17 7.72 15.75 17.66
N GLY A 18 8.51 16.10 16.66
CA GLY A 18 8.93 17.48 16.36
C GLY A 18 8.89 17.79 14.87
N GLY A 19 9.51 18.90 14.47
CA GLY A 19 9.65 19.28 13.05
C GLY A 19 8.46 20.02 12.45
N CYS A 20 7.42 20.34 13.24
CA CYS A 20 6.30 21.16 12.79
C CYS A 20 6.71 22.64 12.75
N PRO A 21 6.60 23.34 11.59
CA PRO A 21 7.02 24.76 11.50
C PRO A 21 6.19 25.69 12.39
N LEU A 22 4.93 25.36 12.66
CA LEU A 22 4.07 26.13 13.57
C LEU A 22 4.18 25.69 15.03
N GLY A 23 4.90 24.61 15.33
CA GLY A 23 5.02 24.08 16.69
C GLY A 23 3.72 23.52 17.27
N THR A 24 2.69 23.27 16.47
CA THR A 24 1.34 22.85 16.88
C THR A 24 1.00 21.44 16.45
N GLY A 25 1.74 20.87 15.49
CA GLY A 25 1.46 19.59 14.83
C GLY A 25 0.65 19.70 13.53
N THR A 26 0.08 20.88 13.25
CA THR A 26 -0.73 21.13 12.03
C THR A 26 0.01 21.91 10.96
N GLY A 27 1.24 22.40 11.25
CA GLY A 27 2.06 23.13 10.30
C GLY A 27 2.58 22.25 9.16
N ASP A 28 2.62 22.83 7.96
CA ASP A 28 3.09 22.21 6.71
C ASP A 28 4.35 22.95 6.23
N PRO A 29 5.41 22.27 5.79
CA PRO A 29 6.62 22.90 5.27
C PRO A 29 6.47 23.48 3.85
N GLY A 30 5.27 23.39 3.26
CA GLY A 30 5.00 23.82 1.88
C GLY A 30 5.13 22.71 0.83
N TYR A 31 5.45 21.48 1.26
CA TYR A 31 5.56 20.32 0.37
C TYR A 31 5.14 19.02 1.06
N LYS A 32 4.78 18.03 0.26
CA LYS A 32 4.53 16.64 0.68
C LYS A 32 5.28 15.69 -0.24
N PHE A 33 5.64 14.52 0.29
CA PHE A 33 6.26 13.46 -0.49
C PHE A 33 5.72 12.08 -0.07
N PRO A 34 5.80 11.09 -0.98
CA PRO A 34 5.33 9.72 -0.73
C PRO A 34 6.08 9.03 0.40
N ASP A 35 5.49 7.93 0.92
CA ASP A 35 6.15 7.06 1.87
C ASP A 35 7.25 6.25 1.16
N GLU A 36 8.42 6.15 1.80
CA GLU A 36 9.58 5.37 1.36
C GLU A 36 9.73 4.16 2.28
N ILE A 37 8.77 3.22 2.18
CA ILE A 37 8.74 2.03 3.04
C ILE A 37 9.73 0.98 2.55
N ASP A 38 10.66 0.60 3.43
CA ASP A 38 11.55 -0.54 3.26
C ASP A 38 11.24 -1.58 4.33
N SER A 39 10.96 -2.81 3.91
CA SER A 39 10.58 -3.91 4.81
C SER A 39 11.69 -4.34 5.78
N SER A 40 12.94 -3.99 5.50
CA SER A 40 14.08 -4.22 6.40
C SER A 40 14.21 -3.16 7.49
N LEU A 41 13.55 -2.00 7.33
CA LEU A 41 13.56 -0.88 8.26
C LEU A 41 12.26 -0.84 9.06
N THR A 42 12.34 -1.28 10.31
CA THR A 42 11.16 -1.45 11.19
C THR A 42 11.31 -0.67 12.49
N HIS A 43 10.18 -0.44 13.16
CA HIS A 43 10.13 0.21 14.48
C HIS A 43 10.39 -0.82 15.62
N SER A 44 11.46 -1.58 15.50
CA SER A 44 11.75 -2.76 16.34
C SER A 44 12.40 -2.43 17.70
N SER A 45 12.80 -1.17 17.93
CA SER A 45 13.55 -0.78 19.13
C SER A 45 13.23 0.65 19.58
N PRO A 46 13.68 1.08 20.78
CA PRO A 46 13.80 2.50 21.13
C PRO A 46 14.72 3.22 20.15
N GLY A 47 14.51 4.52 20.00
CA GLY A 47 15.40 5.40 19.22
C GLY A 47 15.22 5.35 17.71
N ILE A 48 14.19 4.71 17.20
CA ILE A 48 13.90 4.72 15.75
C ILE A 48 13.44 6.11 15.32
N PHE A 49 14.10 6.65 14.29
CA PHE A 49 13.78 7.91 13.65
C PHE A 49 12.87 7.66 12.45
N SER A 50 11.67 8.25 12.47
CA SER A 50 10.65 7.97 11.47
C SER A 50 9.84 9.21 11.12
N MET A 51 9.29 9.26 9.89
CA MET A 51 8.46 10.37 9.44
C MET A 51 7.07 10.31 10.06
N ALA A 52 6.61 11.43 10.60
CA ALA A 52 5.22 11.62 10.95
C ALA A 52 4.40 11.97 9.70
N ASN A 53 3.23 11.36 9.54
CA ASN A 53 2.31 11.63 8.44
C ASN A 53 0.85 11.60 8.92
N SER A 54 -0.07 12.04 8.07
CA SER A 54 -1.52 12.03 8.28
C SER A 54 -2.22 11.02 7.36
N GLY A 55 -1.52 9.97 6.96
CA GLY A 55 -1.93 8.95 6.01
C GLY A 55 -0.93 8.84 4.85
N PRO A 56 -1.14 7.89 3.93
CA PRO A 56 -0.22 7.63 2.83
C PRO A 56 0.14 8.87 2.01
N GLY A 57 1.43 9.06 1.71
CA GLY A 57 1.92 10.13 0.84
C GLY A 57 1.85 11.54 1.43
N THR A 58 1.70 11.68 2.74
CA THR A 58 1.58 12.99 3.41
C THR A 58 2.79 13.36 4.26
N ASN A 59 3.96 12.77 3.98
CA ASN A 59 5.20 13.14 4.66
C ASN A 59 5.59 14.59 4.35
N GLY A 60 6.09 15.28 5.34
CA GLY A 60 6.59 16.65 5.24
C GLY A 60 7.86 16.83 6.07
N SER A 61 7.91 17.81 6.96
CA SER A 61 9.06 18.04 7.85
C SER A 61 8.93 17.38 9.23
N GLN A 62 7.74 16.88 9.59
CA GLN A 62 7.53 16.32 10.92
C GLN A 62 8.12 14.91 11.03
N PHE A 63 8.78 14.65 12.14
CA PHE A 63 9.38 13.37 12.47
C PHE A 63 9.07 12.97 13.90
N PHE A 64 9.28 11.69 14.24
CA PHE A 64 9.23 11.21 15.61
C PHE A 64 10.42 10.30 15.92
N ILE A 65 10.73 10.20 17.22
CA ILE A 65 11.75 9.29 17.75
C ILE A 65 11.09 8.41 18.81
N THR A 66 11.24 7.10 18.70
CA THR A 66 10.56 6.15 19.58
C THR A 66 11.22 6.02 20.94
N HIS A 67 10.41 5.86 22.01
CA HIS A 67 10.85 5.47 23.35
C HIS A 67 10.99 3.97 23.52
N LYS A 68 10.28 3.18 22.70
CA LYS A 68 10.29 1.71 22.70
C LYS A 68 9.95 1.19 21.31
N ALA A 69 10.00 -0.12 21.11
CA ALA A 69 9.50 -0.75 19.89
C ALA A 69 8.01 -0.44 19.66
N THR A 70 7.68 -0.09 18.40
CA THR A 70 6.31 0.30 17.97
C THR A 70 5.94 -0.39 16.65
N PRO A 71 5.91 -1.73 16.59
CA PRO A 71 5.76 -2.49 15.34
C PRO A 71 4.43 -2.23 14.61
N HIS A 72 3.42 -1.71 15.29
CA HIS A 72 2.15 -1.31 14.67
C HIS A 72 2.27 -0.13 13.69
N LEU A 73 3.43 0.56 13.65
CA LEU A 73 3.76 1.64 12.72
C LEU A 73 4.49 1.12 11.47
N ASP A 74 4.93 -0.14 11.45
CA ASP A 74 5.63 -0.72 10.31
C ASP A 74 4.76 -0.71 9.06
N GLY A 75 5.36 -0.37 7.92
CA GLY A 75 4.66 -0.24 6.65
C GLY A 75 3.75 0.99 6.51
N LYS A 76 3.69 1.88 7.53
CA LYS A 76 2.85 3.08 7.54
C LYS A 76 3.66 4.37 7.68
N HIS A 77 4.83 4.29 8.30
CA HIS A 77 5.72 5.42 8.53
C HIS A 77 7.12 5.09 8.03
N THR A 78 7.73 6.02 7.32
CA THR A 78 9.07 5.86 6.75
C THR A 78 10.14 5.93 7.82
N VAL A 79 10.81 4.82 8.09
CA VAL A 79 11.99 4.80 8.95
C VAL A 79 13.21 5.24 8.15
N PHE A 80 13.95 6.24 8.65
CA PHE A 80 15.12 6.77 7.96
C PHE A 80 16.38 6.87 8.83
N GLY A 81 16.30 6.46 10.10
CA GLY A 81 17.45 6.49 10.98
C GLY A 81 17.18 5.91 12.37
N HIS A 82 18.20 5.93 13.19
CA HIS A 82 18.11 5.53 14.60
C HIS A 82 19.10 6.32 15.46
N VAL A 83 18.78 6.42 16.75
CA VAL A 83 19.61 7.06 17.76
C VAL A 83 20.80 6.15 18.09
N ILE A 84 22.01 6.61 17.88
CA ILE A 84 23.25 5.87 18.22
C ILE A 84 23.81 6.26 19.59
N LYS A 85 23.42 7.45 20.11
CA LYS A 85 23.83 7.95 21.44
C LYS A 85 22.80 8.97 21.93
N GLY A 86 22.49 8.95 23.24
CA GLY A 86 21.59 9.91 23.87
C GLY A 86 20.12 9.47 23.91
N GLN A 87 19.84 8.17 23.95
CA GLN A 87 18.48 7.67 24.17
C GLN A 87 17.89 8.14 25.51
N ASP A 88 18.72 8.30 26.52
CA ASP A 88 18.36 8.91 27.81
C ASP A 88 17.86 10.36 27.63
N VAL A 89 18.50 11.13 26.77
CA VAL A 89 18.04 12.48 26.41
C VAL A 89 16.69 12.43 25.70
N VAL A 90 16.52 11.53 24.71
CA VAL A 90 15.22 11.34 24.05
C VAL A 90 14.11 11.04 25.05
N ASN A 91 14.41 10.20 26.03
CA ASN A 91 13.45 9.81 27.07
C ASN A 91 13.14 10.94 28.08
N ALA A 92 14.05 11.92 28.21
CA ALA A 92 13.91 13.07 29.11
C ALA A 92 13.21 14.27 28.47
N ILE A 93 13.13 14.32 27.13
CA ILE A 93 12.48 15.43 26.40
C ILE A 93 11.01 15.53 26.79
N ALA A 94 10.60 16.75 27.16
CA ALA A 94 9.23 17.10 27.50
C ALA A 94 8.54 17.87 26.34
N LYS A 95 7.22 17.89 26.35
CA LYS A 95 6.44 18.67 25.38
C LYS A 95 6.78 20.17 25.52
N GLY A 96 7.16 20.79 24.42
CA GLY A 96 7.56 22.20 24.35
C GLY A 96 9.06 22.41 24.34
N ASP A 97 9.88 21.41 24.69
CA ASP A 97 11.33 21.51 24.59
C ASP A 97 11.77 21.84 23.16
N LYS A 98 12.80 22.67 23.05
CA LYS A 98 13.26 23.19 21.76
C LYS A 98 14.46 22.44 21.22
N ILE A 99 14.51 22.30 19.91
CA ILE A 99 15.70 21.90 19.16
C ILE A 99 16.59 23.13 19.04
N ASN A 100 17.65 23.20 19.83
CA ASN A 100 18.53 24.38 19.80
C ASN A 100 19.31 24.44 18.47
N LYS A 101 19.83 23.32 18.01
CA LYS A 101 20.61 23.23 16.78
C LYS A 101 20.62 21.81 16.21
N VAL A 102 20.48 21.69 14.90
CA VAL A 102 20.73 20.48 14.15
C VAL A 102 22.00 20.63 13.33
N SER A 103 22.96 19.73 13.52
CA SER A 103 24.20 19.68 12.74
C SER A 103 24.28 18.38 11.97
N ILE A 104 24.43 18.47 10.64
CA ILE A 104 24.55 17.30 9.76
C ILE A 104 26.03 17.00 9.49
N LYS A 105 26.50 15.84 9.94
CA LYS A 105 27.82 15.33 9.56
C LYS A 105 27.66 14.37 8.38
N ARG A 106 28.19 14.73 7.25
CA ARG A 106 28.17 13.89 6.04
C ARG A 106 29.32 12.90 6.08
N VAL A 107 29.06 11.63 5.80
CA VAL A 107 30.06 10.56 5.81
C VAL A 107 29.94 9.77 4.52
N GLY A 108 31.04 9.63 3.79
CA GLY A 108 31.14 8.93 2.52
C GLY A 108 30.82 9.83 1.30
N GLU A 109 31.22 9.35 0.13
CA GLU A 109 31.15 10.13 -1.12
C GLU A 109 29.73 10.53 -1.50
N LYS A 110 28.76 9.63 -1.40
CA LYS A 110 27.34 9.90 -1.72
C LYS A 110 26.77 10.99 -0.83
N ALA A 111 27.04 10.94 0.48
CA ALA A 111 26.56 11.96 1.41
C ALA A 111 27.23 13.31 1.19
N ASN A 112 28.51 13.34 0.84
CA ASN A 112 29.24 14.57 0.53
C ASN A 112 28.77 15.21 -0.79
N ALA A 113 28.42 14.38 -1.79
CA ALA A 113 27.91 14.82 -3.09
C ALA A 113 26.45 15.33 -3.02
N PHE A 114 25.70 14.97 -1.96
CA PHE A 114 24.31 15.38 -1.78
C PHE A 114 24.23 16.88 -1.49
N LYS A 115 23.58 17.66 -2.36
CA LYS A 115 23.47 19.12 -2.23
C LYS A 115 22.38 19.52 -1.25
N GLY A 116 21.25 18.80 -1.24
CA GLY A 116 20.10 19.09 -0.38
C GLY A 116 19.39 20.40 -0.74
N ASP A 117 19.55 20.85 -1.99
CA ASP A 117 18.87 22.03 -2.53
C ASP A 117 17.50 21.67 -3.14
N GLU A 118 16.71 22.69 -3.47
CA GLU A 118 15.37 22.52 -4.03
C GLU A 118 15.38 21.74 -5.35
N ALA A 119 16.37 21.95 -6.21
CA ALA A 119 16.49 21.27 -7.50
C ALA A 119 16.70 19.77 -7.31
N GLN A 120 17.64 19.40 -6.41
CA GLN A 120 17.89 17.98 -6.10
C GLN A 120 16.70 17.34 -5.39
N PHE A 121 16.00 18.06 -4.51
CA PHE A 121 14.79 17.56 -3.88
C PHE A 121 13.68 17.30 -4.92
N ALA A 122 13.48 18.20 -5.86
CA ALA A 122 12.50 18.03 -6.94
C ALA A 122 12.84 16.81 -7.83
N GLU A 123 14.14 16.65 -8.15
CA GLU A 123 14.62 15.47 -8.90
C GLU A 123 14.36 14.17 -8.15
N LEU A 124 14.79 14.10 -6.89
CA LEU A 124 14.57 12.91 -6.05
C LEU A 124 13.08 12.61 -5.87
N ARG A 125 12.26 13.63 -5.60
CA ARG A 125 10.81 13.47 -5.47
C ARG A 125 10.18 12.89 -6.73
N ALA A 126 10.67 13.27 -7.91
CA ALA A 126 10.18 12.72 -9.17
C ALA A 126 10.54 11.23 -9.35
N THR A 127 11.60 10.73 -8.68
CA THR A 127 12.00 9.32 -8.74
C THR A 127 11.29 8.44 -7.71
N ILE A 128 10.71 9.03 -6.66
CA ILE A 128 9.97 8.28 -5.63
C ILE A 128 8.62 7.88 -6.22
N LYS A 129 8.46 6.59 -6.48
CA LYS A 129 7.16 6.04 -6.87
C LYS A 129 6.25 5.98 -5.65
N SER A 130 5.06 6.54 -5.77
CA SER A 130 4.05 6.38 -4.73
C SER A 130 3.73 4.88 -4.53
N PRO A 131 3.23 4.45 -3.36
CA PRO A 131 2.75 3.08 -3.18
C PRO A 131 1.73 2.67 -4.25
N GLU A 132 0.94 3.63 -4.73
CA GLU A 132 -0.05 3.46 -5.80
C GLU A 132 0.62 3.19 -7.15
N ASP A 133 1.68 3.95 -7.50
CA ASP A 133 2.47 3.73 -8.71
C ASP A 133 3.24 2.42 -8.66
N LYS A 134 3.75 2.05 -7.47
CA LYS A 134 4.42 0.78 -7.24
C LYS A 134 3.45 -0.38 -7.44
N ASN A 135 2.27 -0.34 -6.82
CA ASN A 135 1.24 -1.37 -6.99
C ASN A 135 0.82 -1.51 -8.46
N LYS A 136 0.67 -0.38 -9.16
CA LYS A 136 0.34 -0.37 -10.59
C LYS A 136 1.43 -1.04 -11.42
N ALA A 137 2.68 -0.64 -11.24
CA ALA A 137 3.82 -1.21 -11.98
C ALA A 137 4.02 -2.71 -11.69
N GLU A 138 3.90 -3.13 -10.42
CA GLU A 138 3.96 -4.53 -10.02
C GLU A 138 2.82 -5.34 -10.64
N GLY A 139 1.60 -4.78 -10.64
CA GLY A 139 0.41 -5.39 -11.26
C GLY A 139 0.55 -5.55 -12.76
N GLU A 140 1.03 -4.53 -13.46
CA GLU A 140 1.30 -4.57 -14.91
C GLU A 140 2.39 -5.62 -15.24
N GLY A 141 3.48 -5.65 -14.47
CA GLY A 141 4.54 -6.64 -14.60
C GLY A 141 4.07 -8.07 -14.34
N PHE A 142 3.19 -8.27 -13.34
CA PHE A 142 2.56 -9.56 -13.06
C PHE A 142 1.66 -10.00 -14.23
N LEU A 143 0.77 -9.14 -14.70
CA LEU A 143 -0.11 -9.43 -15.83
C LEU A 143 0.67 -9.75 -17.10
N ALA A 144 1.76 -9.04 -17.37
CA ALA A 144 2.62 -9.30 -18.53
C ALA A 144 3.26 -10.69 -18.49
N LYS A 145 3.57 -11.22 -17.29
CA LYS A 145 4.05 -12.60 -17.10
C LYS A 145 2.93 -13.60 -17.29
N VAL A 146 1.80 -13.40 -16.60
CA VAL A 146 0.65 -14.32 -16.64
C VAL A 146 0.10 -14.49 -18.05
N LYS A 147 0.03 -13.42 -18.85
CA LYS A 147 -0.44 -13.46 -20.24
C LYS A 147 0.39 -14.36 -21.17
N LYS A 148 1.61 -14.72 -20.75
CA LYS A 148 2.50 -15.64 -21.48
C LYS A 148 2.37 -17.08 -21.03
N GLU A 149 1.62 -17.34 -19.95
CA GLU A 149 1.42 -18.69 -19.43
C GLU A 149 0.48 -19.51 -20.34
N GLU A 150 0.77 -20.78 -20.48
CA GLU A 150 -0.04 -21.70 -21.26
C GLU A 150 -1.48 -21.78 -20.74
N GLY A 151 -2.44 -21.69 -21.66
CA GLY A 151 -3.85 -21.74 -21.36
C GLY A 151 -4.47 -20.44 -20.85
N VAL A 152 -3.69 -19.37 -20.70
CA VAL A 152 -4.20 -18.04 -20.36
C VAL A 152 -4.68 -17.32 -21.62
N LYS A 153 -5.88 -16.76 -21.55
CA LYS A 153 -6.51 -15.92 -22.58
C LYS A 153 -6.65 -14.50 -22.07
N THR A 154 -6.67 -13.53 -23.00
CA THR A 154 -6.84 -12.11 -22.66
C THR A 154 -7.98 -11.52 -23.49
N THR A 155 -8.82 -10.72 -22.85
CA THR A 155 -9.90 -9.97 -23.53
C THR A 155 -9.42 -8.58 -23.98
N ALA A 156 -10.24 -7.90 -24.76
CA ALA A 156 -9.95 -6.53 -25.22
C ALA A 156 -9.86 -5.51 -24.08
N SER A 157 -10.54 -5.73 -22.96
CA SER A 157 -10.48 -4.88 -21.76
C SER A 157 -9.17 -5.06 -20.96
N GLY A 158 -8.40 -6.09 -21.27
CA GLY A 158 -7.16 -6.43 -20.55
C GLY A 158 -7.34 -7.49 -19.46
N LEU A 159 -8.57 -7.97 -19.19
CA LEU A 159 -8.80 -9.11 -18.31
C LEU A 159 -8.06 -10.33 -18.83
N ALA A 160 -7.22 -10.96 -18.01
CA ALA A 160 -6.64 -12.24 -18.33
C ALA A 160 -7.34 -13.35 -17.52
N TYR A 161 -7.52 -14.52 -18.14
CA TYR A 161 -8.20 -15.64 -17.47
C TYR A 161 -7.68 -17.00 -17.96
N LYS A 162 -7.76 -17.97 -17.06
CA LYS A 162 -7.44 -19.37 -17.37
C LYS A 162 -8.61 -20.26 -16.95
N VAL A 163 -9.09 -21.07 -17.89
CA VAL A 163 -10.11 -22.07 -17.59
C VAL A 163 -9.45 -23.30 -16.96
N LEU A 164 -9.83 -23.62 -15.72
CA LEU A 164 -9.36 -24.80 -15.00
C LEU A 164 -10.26 -26.00 -15.28
N THR A 165 -11.58 -25.77 -15.27
CA THR A 165 -12.59 -26.78 -15.59
C THR A 165 -13.63 -26.12 -16.49
N ALA A 166 -13.86 -26.72 -17.65
CA ALA A 166 -14.92 -26.29 -18.56
C ALA A 166 -16.29 -26.70 -18.00
N GLY A 167 -17.17 -25.73 -17.79
CA GLY A 167 -18.57 -26.04 -17.46
C GLY A 167 -19.34 -26.50 -18.69
N THR A 168 -20.45 -27.21 -18.46
CA THR A 168 -21.31 -27.73 -19.52
C THR A 168 -22.66 -27.03 -19.63
N GLY A 169 -23.03 -26.21 -18.61
CA GLY A 169 -24.28 -25.47 -18.57
C GLY A 169 -24.26 -24.17 -19.39
N ALA A 170 -25.30 -23.37 -19.22
CA ALA A 170 -25.38 -22.03 -19.85
C ALA A 170 -24.32 -21.06 -19.32
N SER A 171 -24.04 -20.01 -20.09
CA SER A 171 -23.27 -18.84 -19.63
C SER A 171 -24.21 -17.76 -19.10
N PRO A 172 -23.84 -17.06 -18.01
CA PRO A 172 -24.66 -15.99 -17.47
C PRO A 172 -24.61 -14.74 -18.36
N LYS A 173 -25.70 -13.97 -18.34
CA LYS A 173 -25.75 -12.61 -18.87
C LYS A 173 -25.53 -11.60 -17.76
N ALA A 174 -25.15 -10.37 -18.08
CA ALA A 174 -24.89 -9.33 -17.08
C ALA A 174 -26.09 -9.04 -16.14
N THR A 175 -27.29 -9.32 -16.57
CA THR A 175 -28.53 -9.12 -15.79
C THR A 175 -28.88 -10.28 -14.85
N ASN A 176 -28.17 -11.40 -14.92
CA ASN A 176 -28.43 -12.57 -14.09
C ASN A 176 -27.86 -12.40 -12.67
N GLN A 177 -28.41 -13.16 -11.73
CA GLN A 177 -27.73 -13.47 -10.49
C GLN A 177 -26.89 -14.74 -10.66
N VAL A 178 -25.70 -14.74 -10.09
CA VAL A 178 -24.78 -15.88 -10.11
C VAL A 178 -24.48 -16.36 -8.70
N THR A 179 -24.45 -17.66 -8.52
CA THR A 179 -23.98 -18.28 -7.28
C THR A 179 -22.63 -18.91 -7.53
N VAL A 180 -21.63 -18.54 -6.74
CA VAL A 180 -20.23 -18.93 -6.95
C VAL A 180 -19.55 -19.35 -5.65
N HIS A 181 -18.56 -20.22 -5.77
CA HIS A 181 -17.45 -20.28 -4.84
C HIS A 181 -16.27 -19.50 -5.40
N TYR A 182 -15.58 -18.74 -4.53
CA TYR A 182 -14.41 -17.98 -4.95
C TYR A 182 -13.37 -17.81 -3.85
N THR A 183 -12.14 -17.52 -4.28
CA THR A 183 -11.06 -17.05 -3.42
C THR A 183 -10.35 -15.91 -4.11
N GLY A 184 -10.38 -14.72 -3.51
CA GLY A 184 -9.70 -13.50 -3.96
C GLY A 184 -8.37 -13.30 -3.24
N LYS A 185 -7.32 -13.01 -4.03
CA LYS A 185 -5.95 -12.83 -3.55
C LYS A 185 -5.34 -11.59 -4.19
N LEU A 186 -4.44 -10.93 -3.45
CA LEU A 186 -3.46 -10.00 -4.02
C LEU A 186 -2.40 -10.79 -4.82
N ILE A 187 -1.64 -10.12 -5.67
CA ILE A 187 -0.54 -10.74 -6.43
C ILE A 187 0.58 -11.30 -5.52
N SER A 188 0.67 -10.81 -4.27
CA SER A 188 1.54 -11.37 -3.23
C SER A 188 1.08 -12.73 -2.69
N GLY A 189 -0.11 -13.22 -3.11
CA GLY A 189 -0.72 -14.44 -2.59
C GLY A 189 -1.59 -14.23 -1.33
N LYS A 190 -1.58 -13.04 -0.72
CA LYS A 190 -2.43 -12.74 0.45
C LYS A 190 -3.90 -12.83 0.07
N VAL A 191 -4.62 -13.76 0.70
CA VAL A 191 -6.07 -13.91 0.55
C VAL A 191 -6.75 -12.76 1.30
N PHE A 192 -7.61 -12.01 0.60
CA PHE A 192 -8.38 -10.94 1.20
C PHE A 192 -9.86 -11.32 1.39
N ASP A 193 -10.40 -12.23 0.56
CA ASP A 193 -11.75 -12.74 0.71
C ASP A 193 -11.89 -14.16 0.13
N SER A 194 -12.72 -15.01 0.74
CA SER A 194 -12.96 -16.38 0.26
C SER A 194 -14.28 -16.95 0.78
N SER A 195 -15.21 -17.24 -0.12
CA SER A 195 -16.45 -17.96 0.18
C SER A 195 -16.17 -19.43 0.55
N VAL A 196 -15.09 -20.00 0.01
CA VAL A 196 -14.64 -21.36 0.33
C VAL A 196 -14.22 -21.45 1.80
N LYS A 197 -13.44 -20.47 2.30
CA LYS A 197 -13.06 -20.40 3.72
C LYS A 197 -14.25 -20.20 4.66
N ARG A 198 -15.29 -19.50 4.20
CA ARG A 198 -16.54 -19.33 4.96
C ARG A 198 -17.44 -20.57 4.92
N GLY A 199 -17.15 -21.55 4.06
CA GLY A 199 -17.95 -22.76 3.89
C GLY A 199 -19.31 -22.54 3.21
N GLN A 200 -19.57 -21.36 2.62
CA GLN A 200 -20.83 -21.00 1.99
C GLN A 200 -20.62 -20.31 0.65
N PRO A 201 -21.30 -20.74 -0.43
CA PRO A 201 -21.33 -20.02 -1.70
C PRO A 201 -21.89 -18.61 -1.52
N ALA A 202 -21.50 -17.72 -2.39
CA ALA A 202 -22.01 -16.35 -2.41
C ALA A 202 -22.85 -16.12 -3.68
N THR A 203 -23.93 -15.37 -3.55
CA THR A 203 -24.82 -15.02 -4.66
C THR A 203 -24.80 -13.52 -4.88
N PHE A 204 -24.55 -13.10 -6.13
CA PHE A 204 -24.46 -11.69 -6.52
C PHE A 204 -25.26 -11.41 -7.78
N PRO A 205 -25.92 -10.23 -7.91
CA PRO A 205 -26.31 -9.68 -9.20
C PRO A 205 -25.04 -9.35 -10.00
N LEU A 206 -24.91 -9.91 -11.21
CA LEU A 206 -23.66 -9.83 -11.98
C LEU A 206 -23.33 -8.39 -12.45
N ASN A 207 -24.31 -7.50 -12.49
CA ASN A 207 -24.14 -6.09 -12.79
C ASN A 207 -23.79 -5.22 -11.58
N ARG A 208 -23.60 -5.81 -10.39
CA ARG A 208 -23.26 -5.10 -9.14
C ARG A 208 -21.94 -5.54 -8.53
N VAL A 209 -21.13 -6.26 -9.28
CA VAL A 209 -19.76 -6.65 -8.89
C VAL A 209 -18.74 -5.85 -9.69
N ILE A 210 -17.46 -6.00 -9.39
CA ILE A 210 -16.39 -5.31 -10.15
C ILE A 210 -16.44 -5.67 -11.64
N PRO A 211 -16.08 -4.76 -12.56
CA PRO A 211 -16.17 -4.97 -14.00
C PRO A 211 -15.50 -6.27 -14.47
N GLY A 212 -14.32 -6.61 -13.92
CA GLY A 212 -13.62 -7.85 -14.26
C GLY A 212 -14.41 -9.12 -13.91
N TRP A 213 -15.25 -9.10 -12.88
CA TRP A 213 -16.17 -10.21 -12.57
C TRP A 213 -17.36 -10.23 -13.53
N THR A 214 -17.96 -9.07 -13.78
CA THR A 214 -19.07 -8.96 -14.74
C THR A 214 -18.66 -9.52 -16.11
N GLU A 215 -17.46 -9.19 -16.57
CA GLU A 215 -16.94 -9.70 -17.83
C GLU A 215 -16.55 -11.19 -17.75
N GLY A 216 -15.71 -11.54 -16.75
CA GLY A 216 -15.11 -12.87 -16.63
C GLY A 216 -16.15 -13.98 -16.45
N LEU A 217 -17.19 -13.75 -15.64
CA LEU A 217 -18.23 -14.76 -15.41
C LEU A 217 -19.10 -15.02 -16.65
N GLN A 218 -19.30 -14.03 -17.51
CA GLN A 218 -19.99 -14.23 -18.80
C GLN A 218 -19.21 -15.13 -19.78
N LEU A 219 -17.89 -15.27 -19.59
CA LEU A 219 -17.04 -16.20 -20.34
C LEU A 219 -17.09 -17.64 -19.82
N MET A 220 -17.65 -17.85 -18.62
CA MET A 220 -17.78 -19.16 -18.00
C MET A 220 -19.11 -19.82 -18.38
N LYS A 221 -19.15 -21.14 -18.22
CA LYS A 221 -20.40 -21.91 -18.21
C LYS A 221 -20.68 -22.44 -16.81
N LYS A 222 -21.95 -22.63 -16.45
CA LYS A 222 -22.35 -23.25 -15.18
C LYS A 222 -21.64 -24.59 -15.01
N GLY A 223 -21.11 -24.85 -13.81
CA GLY A 223 -20.26 -25.99 -13.46
C GLY A 223 -18.78 -25.80 -13.82
N GLY A 224 -18.40 -24.65 -14.37
CA GLY A 224 -17.02 -24.33 -14.73
C GLY A 224 -16.24 -23.68 -13.59
N LYS A 225 -14.91 -23.78 -13.68
CA LYS A 225 -13.95 -23.15 -12.77
C LYS A 225 -12.88 -22.42 -13.55
N SER A 226 -12.57 -21.19 -13.16
CA SER A 226 -11.58 -20.35 -13.84
C SER A 226 -10.78 -19.53 -12.84
N VAL A 227 -9.59 -19.10 -13.27
CA VAL A 227 -8.82 -18.05 -12.60
C VAL A 227 -8.93 -16.79 -13.41
N PHE A 228 -9.28 -15.68 -12.75
CA PHE A 228 -9.27 -14.33 -13.31
C PHE A 228 -8.10 -13.56 -12.76
N TYR A 229 -7.35 -12.90 -13.63
CA TYR A 229 -6.29 -11.96 -13.32
C TYR A 229 -6.77 -10.57 -13.75
N ILE A 230 -7.21 -9.79 -12.79
CA ILE A 230 -8.01 -8.58 -13.02
C ILE A 230 -7.12 -7.36 -12.82
N PRO A 231 -6.83 -6.57 -13.86
CA PRO A 231 -6.14 -5.30 -13.70
C PRO A 231 -6.94 -4.35 -12.80
N SER A 232 -6.26 -3.43 -12.13
CA SER A 232 -6.88 -2.53 -11.17
C SER A 232 -8.07 -1.74 -11.74
N ASP A 233 -8.00 -1.33 -13.00
CA ASP A 233 -9.05 -0.56 -13.67
C ASP A 233 -10.36 -1.35 -13.86
N LEU A 234 -10.29 -2.67 -13.85
CA LEU A 234 -11.44 -3.59 -13.85
C LEU A 234 -11.80 -4.09 -12.44
N ALA A 235 -11.15 -3.56 -11.40
CA ALA A 235 -11.36 -3.91 -9.99
C ALA A 235 -11.72 -2.65 -9.17
N TYR A 236 -10.87 -2.23 -8.24
CA TYR A 236 -11.13 -1.12 -7.31
C TYR A 236 -10.34 0.16 -7.67
N GLY A 237 -9.57 0.15 -8.76
CA GLY A 237 -8.84 1.32 -9.28
C GLY A 237 -7.90 1.97 -8.28
N ALA A 238 -7.71 3.28 -8.47
CA ALA A 238 -6.84 4.09 -7.62
C ALA A 238 -7.34 4.26 -6.18
N ARG A 239 -8.58 3.91 -5.89
CA ARG A 239 -9.16 4.02 -4.54
C ARG A 239 -8.83 2.83 -3.66
N GLY A 240 -8.70 1.61 -4.24
CA GLY A 240 -8.65 0.38 -3.47
C GLY A 240 -9.96 0.09 -2.72
N ASP A 241 -9.92 -0.79 -1.72
CA ASP A 241 -11.09 -1.11 -0.87
C ASP A 241 -10.70 -1.27 0.60
N GLY A 242 -11.06 -0.29 1.41
CA GLY A 242 -11.11 -0.33 2.87
C GLY A 242 -9.81 -0.73 3.59
N GLY A 243 -8.63 -0.50 3.01
CA GLY A 243 -7.34 -0.89 3.57
C GLY A 243 -7.01 -2.39 3.43
N VAL A 244 -7.92 -3.17 2.86
CA VAL A 244 -7.70 -4.61 2.58
C VAL A 244 -7.14 -4.79 1.18
N ILE A 245 -7.64 -4.04 0.20
CA ILE A 245 -7.17 -4.00 -1.18
C ILE A 245 -6.50 -2.64 -1.41
N PRO A 246 -5.16 -2.62 -1.60
CA PRO A 246 -4.43 -1.37 -1.83
C PRO A 246 -4.88 -0.65 -3.11
N PRO A 247 -4.67 0.67 -3.20
CA PRO A 247 -4.80 1.42 -4.44
C PRO A 247 -4.04 0.77 -5.61
N ASN A 248 -4.64 0.75 -6.78
CA ASN A 248 -4.09 0.20 -8.02
C ASN A 248 -3.66 -1.28 -7.96
N ALA A 249 -4.21 -2.05 -7.03
CA ALA A 249 -3.89 -3.47 -6.89
C ALA A 249 -4.51 -4.30 -8.03
N THR A 250 -3.70 -5.11 -8.69
CA THR A 250 -4.14 -6.21 -9.54
C THR A 250 -4.60 -7.37 -8.67
N LEU A 251 -5.73 -7.96 -9.00
CA LEU A 251 -6.36 -9.02 -8.22
C LEU A 251 -6.34 -10.36 -8.94
N VAL A 252 -6.26 -11.44 -8.17
CA VAL A 252 -6.37 -12.81 -8.65
C VAL A 252 -7.55 -13.47 -7.99
N PHE A 253 -8.50 -13.96 -8.78
CA PHE A 253 -9.66 -14.68 -8.29
C PHE A 253 -9.73 -16.07 -8.90
N GLU A 254 -9.80 -17.09 -8.07
CA GLU A 254 -10.24 -18.42 -8.48
C GLU A 254 -11.73 -18.50 -8.22
N VAL A 255 -12.51 -18.79 -9.26
CA VAL A 255 -13.98 -18.75 -9.22
C VAL A 255 -14.56 -20.01 -9.83
N GLU A 256 -15.54 -20.59 -9.13
CA GLU A 256 -16.36 -21.71 -9.59
C GLU A 256 -17.82 -21.25 -9.71
N LEU A 257 -18.38 -21.36 -10.89
CA LEU A 257 -19.75 -20.94 -11.19
C LEU A 257 -20.73 -22.10 -10.93
N LEU A 258 -21.44 -22.02 -9.81
CA LEU A 258 -22.33 -23.08 -9.33
C LEU A 258 -23.73 -22.98 -9.91
N ASP A 259 -24.31 -21.77 -10.00
CA ASP A 259 -25.68 -21.57 -10.45
C ASP A 259 -25.88 -20.18 -11.10
N ILE A 260 -26.93 -20.10 -11.93
CA ILE A 260 -27.36 -18.87 -12.65
C ILE A 260 -28.88 -18.75 -12.46
N LYS A 261 -29.33 -17.58 -12.02
CA LYS A 261 -30.75 -17.24 -11.83
C LYS A 261 -31.13 -15.98 -12.61
#